data_a7bf82ffae8688803514d413eb85e825
#
_entry.id   a7bf82ffae8688803514d413eb85e825
#
_cell.length_a   1.000
_cell.length_b   1.000
_cell.length_c   1.000
_cell.angle_alpha   90.00
_cell.angle_beta   90.00
_cell.angle_gamma   90.00
#
_symmetry.space_group_name_H-M   'P 1'
#
loop_
_entity.id
_entity.type
_entity.pdbx_description
1 polymer ?
#
loop_
_entity_poly.entity_id
_entity_poly.type
_entity_poly.pdbx_seq_one_letter_code
_entity_poly.pdbx_strand_id
1 'polypeptide(L)'
;LLSCGHECEIHTGDMRYGTFQCKKCIEEKHEKEASARGCKLIGPGRNNYTRSYRLACGHKKILEVKHMKSGDFLCKKCIEIKHANEAIDVGCRLIKKSEKGRAYREYELGCCGHRQEITIGNIRVGDFQCHKCNSSYVDRPSFVYVFHIIDDDFQWLKLGYSASPNFRKTRYGLNE
;
A
#
# COMPACT_ATOMS: atom_id res chain seq x y z
N LEU A 1 27.23 -10.18 34.11
CA LEU A 1 27.40 -9.69 32.75
C LEU A 1 27.35 -10.87 31.78
N LEU A 2 26.59 -10.72 30.71
CA LEU A 2 26.59 -11.68 29.60
C LEU A 2 27.83 -11.49 28.71
N SER A 3 28.11 -12.49 27.85
CA SER A 3 29.21 -12.40 26.86
C SER A 3 29.12 -11.18 25.93
N CYS A 4 27.90 -10.63 25.76
CA CYS A 4 27.65 -9.39 25.00
C CYS A 4 27.89 -8.10 25.80
N GLY A 5 28.35 -8.18 27.07
CA GLY A 5 28.59 -7.03 27.96
C GLY A 5 27.33 -6.41 28.60
N HIS A 6 26.16 -6.88 28.27
CA HIS A 6 24.92 -6.37 28.86
C HIS A 6 24.60 -7.04 30.19
N GLU A 7 24.05 -6.25 31.12
CA GLU A 7 23.45 -6.76 32.35
C GLU A 7 21.98 -7.07 32.08
N CYS A 8 21.53 -8.25 32.52
CA CYS A 8 20.14 -8.62 32.53
C CYS A 8 19.84 -9.62 33.64
N GLU A 9 18.61 -9.57 34.14
CA GLU A 9 18.11 -10.57 35.04
C GLU A 9 17.75 -11.82 34.22
N ILE A 10 18.26 -12.96 34.66
CA ILE A 10 18.07 -14.26 34.02
C ILE A 10 17.46 -15.19 35.07
N HIS A 11 16.42 -15.89 34.68
CA HIS A 11 15.83 -16.90 35.54
C HIS A 11 16.81 -18.06 35.72
N THR A 12 16.95 -18.57 36.94
CA THR A 12 17.90 -19.64 37.27
C THR A 12 17.72 -20.90 36.44
N GLY A 13 16.46 -21.22 36.06
CA GLY A 13 16.16 -22.31 35.14
C GLY A 13 16.76 -22.12 33.75
N ASP A 14 16.64 -20.92 33.18
CA ASP A 14 17.18 -20.59 31.87
C ASP A 14 18.72 -20.67 31.85
N MET A 15 19.37 -20.26 32.93
CA MET A 15 20.82 -20.42 33.09
C MET A 15 21.26 -21.89 33.07
N ARG A 16 20.50 -22.75 33.77
CA ARG A 16 20.79 -24.19 33.85
C ARG A 16 20.73 -24.88 32.49
N TYR A 17 19.80 -24.46 31.60
CA TYR A 17 19.61 -25.06 30.29
C TYR A 17 20.31 -24.28 29.16
N GLY A 18 20.98 -23.17 29.46
CA GLY A 18 21.64 -22.33 28.46
C GLY A 18 20.70 -21.65 27.44
N THR A 19 19.42 -21.52 27.78
CA THR A 19 18.36 -21.03 26.87
C THR A 19 18.11 -19.53 26.96
N PHE A 20 18.94 -18.81 27.71
CA PHE A 20 18.77 -17.38 27.90
C PHE A 20 19.24 -16.56 26.69
N GLN A 21 18.53 -15.49 26.42
CA GLN A 21 18.88 -14.52 25.39
C GLN A 21 18.87 -13.09 25.99
N CYS A 22 19.88 -12.32 25.64
CA CYS A 22 19.95 -10.94 26.07
C CYS A 22 18.86 -10.10 25.43
N LYS A 23 17.92 -9.56 26.20
CA LYS A 23 16.82 -8.73 25.71
C LYS A 23 17.31 -7.50 24.94
N LYS A 24 18.38 -6.84 25.42
CA LYS A 24 18.97 -5.68 24.74
C LYS A 24 19.52 -6.06 23.36
N CYS A 25 20.28 -7.16 23.26
CA CYS A 25 20.79 -7.63 21.97
C CYS A 25 19.66 -8.01 20.99
N ILE A 26 18.55 -8.56 21.49
CA ILE A 26 17.37 -8.86 20.67
C ILE A 26 16.74 -7.57 20.16
N GLU A 27 16.59 -6.56 21.01
CA GLU A 27 16.03 -5.26 20.62
C GLU A 27 16.91 -4.54 19.62
N GLU A 28 18.21 -4.47 19.84
CA GLU A 28 19.19 -3.90 18.90
C GLU A 28 19.14 -4.60 17.54
N LYS A 29 19.02 -5.93 17.55
CA LYS A 29 18.85 -6.71 16.31
C LYS A 29 17.56 -6.32 15.57
N HIS A 30 16.44 -6.23 16.29
CA HIS A 30 15.16 -5.82 15.68
C HIS A 30 15.20 -4.37 15.17
N GLU A 31 15.93 -3.50 15.85
CA GLU A 31 16.13 -2.11 15.40
C GLU A 31 16.95 -2.04 14.12
N LYS A 32 18.04 -2.80 14.03
CA LYS A 32 18.84 -2.91 12.80
C LYS A 32 18.05 -3.48 11.64
N GLU A 33 17.27 -4.54 11.88
CA GLU A 33 16.36 -5.15 10.87
C GLU A 33 15.31 -4.15 10.39
N ALA A 34 14.74 -3.35 11.27
CA ALA A 34 13.77 -2.31 10.91
C ALA A 34 14.42 -1.17 10.11
N SER A 35 15.59 -0.70 10.56
CA SER A 35 16.33 0.40 9.91
C SER A 35 16.76 0.02 8.50
N ALA A 36 17.18 -1.23 8.27
CA ALA A 36 17.51 -1.74 6.95
C ALA A 36 16.33 -1.71 5.95
N ARG A 37 15.07 -1.59 6.45
CA ARG A 37 13.84 -1.45 5.68
C ARG A 37 13.28 -0.02 5.70
N GLY A 38 14.06 0.96 6.15
CA GLY A 38 13.60 2.34 6.32
C GLY A 38 12.49 2.51 7.38
N CYS A 39 12.35 1.53 8.27
CA CYS A 39 11.37 1.53 9.36
C CYS A 39 12.07 1.83 10.69
N LYS A 40 11.31 2.28 11.69
CA LYS A 40 11.80 2.49 13.06
C LYS A 40 11.05 1.58 14.02
N LEU A 41 11.77 0.84 14.85
CA LEU A 41 11.19 0.12 15.98
C LEU A 41 10.65 1.14 16.99
N ILE A 42 9.40 0.97 17.46
CA ILE A 42 8.78 1.84 18.46
C ILE A 42 8.78 1.17 19.83
N GLY A 43 8.59 -0.17 19.85
CA GLY A 43 8.53 -0.93 21.08
C GLY A 43 7.87 -2.29 20.91
N PRO A 44 7.48 -2.93 22.03
CA PRO A 44 6.84 -4.24 22.01
C PRO A 44 5.52 -4.23 21.27
N GLY A 45 5.15 -5.37 20.72
CA GLY A 45 3.84 -5.62 20.10
C GLY A 45 2.83 -6.18 21.11
N ARG A 46 1.87 -6.94 20.61
CA ARG A 46 0.83 -7.58 21.44
C ARG A 46 1.31 -8.85 22.17
N ASN A 47 2.38 -9.44 21.66
CA ASN A 47 2.99 -10.67 22.19
C ASN A 47 4.50 -10.68 21.87
N ASN A 48 5.19 -11.73 22.30
CA ASN A 48 6.64 -11.89 22.13
C ASN A 48 7.09 -11.97 20.66
N TYR A 49 6.22 -12.34 19.72
CA TYR A 49 6.53 -12.50 18.30
C TYR A 49 6.25 -11.24 17.49
N THR A 50 5.60 -10.24 18.07
CA THR A 50 5.22 -9.00 17.40
C THR A 50 5.93 -7.80 17.98
N ARG A 51 6.15 -6.77 17.13
CA ARG A 51 6.71 -5.48 17.52
C ARG A 51 5.93 -4.36 16.84
N SER A 52 5.94 -3.20 17.46
CA SER A 52 5.35 -1.97 16.92
C SER A 52 6.41 -1.21 16.13
N TYR A 53 6.13 -0.90 14.88
CA TYR A 53 7.03 -0.19 13.98
C TYR A 53 6.39 1.08 13.42
N ARG A 54 7.21 2.09 13.19
CA ARG A 54 6.90 3.19 12.29
C ARG A 54 7.46 2.83 10.91
N LEU A 55 6.60 2.67 9.93
CA LEU A 55 6.99 2.31 8.57
C LEU A 55 7.64 3.52 7.87
N ALA A 56 8.33 3.29 6.74
CA ALA A 56 8.95 4.35 5.92
C ALA A 56 7.96 5.45 5.51
N CYS A 57 6.68 5.10 5.34
CA CYS A 57 5.59 6.06 5.08
C CYS A 57 5.10 6.84 6.31
N GLY A 58 5.74 6.70 7.47
CA GLY A 58 5.39 7.36 8.74
C GLY A 58 4.26 6.70 9.54
N HIS A 59 3.50 5.79 8.97
CA HIS A 59 2.39 5.13 9.67
C HIS A 59 2.89 4.07 10.65
N LYS A 60 2.19 3.96 11.80
CA LYS A 60 2.46 2.91 12.79
C LYS A 60 1.77 1.61 12.41
N LYS A 61 2.45 0.49 12.60
CA LYS A 61 1.92 -0.86 12.38
C LYS A 61 2.55 -1.86 13.34
N ILE A 62 1.73 -2.79 13.86
CA ILE A 62 2.22 -3.95 14.59
C ILE A 62 2.44 -5.06 13.57
N LEU A 63 3.64 -5.62 13.54
CA LEU A 63 4.07 -6.69 12.64
C LEU A 63 4.72 -7.83 13.42
N GLU A 64 4.61 -9.02 12.90
CA GLU A 64 5.47 -10.11 13.34
C GLU A 64 6.92 -9.85 12.92
N VAL A 65 7.86 -10.21 13.78
CA VAL A 65 9.30 -10.03 13.54
C VAL A 65 9.74 -10.68 12.22
N LYS A 66 9.17 -11.86 11.90
CA LYS A 66 9.47 -12.55 10.64
C LYS A 66 9.12 -11.73 9.39
N HIS A 67 7.99 -10.99 9.42
CA HIS A 67 7.57 -10.15 8.29
C HIS A 67 8.47 -8.92 8.14
N MET A 68 8.98 -8.37 9.24
CA MET A 68 9.98 -7.30 9.16
C MET A 68 11.26 -7.79 8.49
N LYS A 69 11.73 -9.01 8.83
CA LYS A 69 12.90 -9.64 8.20
C LYS A 69 12.72 -9.88 6.71
N SER A 70 11.60 -10.50 6.30
CA SER A 70 11.33 -10.80 4.88
C SER A 70 11.03 -9.55 4.06
N GLY A 71 10.60 -8.45 4.68
CA GLY A 71 10.08 -7.27 3.98
C GLY A 71 8.66 -7.44 3.45
N ASP A 72 8.00 -8.54 3.83
CA ASP A 72 6.64 -8.86 3.39
C ASP A 72 5.60 -8.16 4.26
N PHE A 73 5.47 -6.86 4.06
CA PHE A 73 4.44 -6.06 4.71
C PHE A 73 4.01 -4.86 3.87
N LEU A 74 2.71 -4.58 3.90
CA LEU A 74 2.11 -3.43 3.23
C LEU A 74 1.43 -2.51 4.26
N CYS A 75 1.53 -1.22 4.05
CA CYS A 75 0.82 -0.24 4.87
C CYS A 75 -0.64 -0.14 4.42
N LYS A 76 -1.58 -0.66 5.22
CA LYS A 76 -3.02 -0.60 4.91
C LYS A 76 -3.52 0.83 4.69
N LYS A 77 -3.03 1.81 5.48
CA LYS A 77 -3.42 3.22 5.31
C LYS A 77 -2.96 3.78 3.97
N CYS A 78 -1.72 3.49 3.54
CA CYS A 78 -1.24 3.94 2.23
C CYS A 78 -2.03 3.30 1.08
N ILE A 79 -2.42 2.03 1.22
CA ILE A 79 -3.26 1.36 0.22
C ILE A 79 -4.64 2.02 0.13
N GLU A 80 -5.28 2.34 1.26
CA GLU A 80 -6.59 3.02 1.25
C GLU A 80 -6.48 4.44 0.67
N ILE A 81 -5.43 5.19 1.00
CA ILE A 81 -5.15 6.51 0.40
C ILE A 81 -4.98 6.38 -1.11
N LYS A 82 -4.21 5.39 -1.57
CA LYS A 82 -4.03 5.11 -2.99
C LYS A 82 -5.37 4.83 -3.69
N HIS A 83 -6.23 3.97 -3.11
CA HIS A 83 -7.55 3.69 -3.68
C HIS A 83 -8.46 4.91 -3.69
N ALA A 84 -8.37 5.78 -2.66
CA ALA A 84 -9.13 7.03 -2.64
C ALA A 84 -8.69 7.99 -3.76
N ASN A 85 -7.38 8.12 -3.99
CA ASN A 85 -6.85 8.94 -5.07
C ASN A 85 -7.23 8.37 -6.45
N GLU A 86 -7.09 7.05 -6.65
CA GLU A 86 -7.53 6.37 -7.88
C GLU A 86 -9.02 6.62 -8.16
N ALA A 87 -9.86 6.72 -7.12
CA ALA A 87 -11.28 7.05 -7.28
C ALA A 87 -11.50 8.53 -7.67
N ILE A 88 -10.77 9.45 -7.05
CA ILE A 88 -10.83 10.89 -7.36
C ILE A 88 -10.43 11.12 -8.82
N ASP A 89 -9.39 10.46 -9.31
CA ASP A 89 -8.90 10.58 -10.68
C ASP A 89 -9.97 10.23 -11.73
N VAL A 90 -10.91 9.35 -11.37
CA VAL A 90 -12.05 8.98 -12.22
C VAL A 90 -13.35 9.66 -11.79
N GLY A 91 -13.27 10.75 -10.97
CA GLY A 91 -14.39 11.54 -10.51
C GLY A 91 -15.37 10.79 -9.60
N CYS A 92 -14.85 9.86 -8.81
CA CYS A 92 -15.60 9.14 -7.78
C CYS A 92 -15.02 9.45 -6.40
N ARG A 93 -15.76 9.17 -5.37
CA ARG A 93 -15.30 9.25 -3.98
C ARG A 93 -15.41 7.88 -3.32
N LEU A 94 -14.31 7.38 -2.81
CA LEU A 94 -14.29 6.16 -1.99
C LEU A 94 -15.05 6.40 -0.68
N ILE A 95 -16.04 5.58 -0.37
CA ILE A 95 -16.86 5.68 0.85
C ILE A 95 -16.37 4.70 1.90
N LYS A 96 -16.39 3.40 1.58
CA LYS A 96 -15.97 2.34 2.50
C LYS A 96 -15.62 1.05 1.77
N LYS A 97 -15.14 0.08 2.54
CA LYS A 97 -14.98 -1.30 2.06
C LYS A 97 -16.34 -1.93 1.83
N SER A 98 -16.44 -2.70 0.74
CA SER A 98 -17.63 -3.48 0.45
C SER A 98 -17.64 -4.79 1.23
N GLU A 99 -18.82 -5.27 1.56
CA GLU A 99 -19.03 -6.59 2.17
C GLU A 99 -18.94 -7.72 1.13
N LYS A 100 -19.07 -7.42 -0.16
CA LYS A 100 -18.95 -8.39 -1.27
C LYS A 100 -17.57 -9.04 -1.40
N GLY A 101 -16.53 -8.42 -0.82
CA GLY A 101 -15.20 -9.00 -0.81
C GLY A 101 -14.07 -7.98 -0.95
N ARG A 102 -12.83 -8.48 -0.86
CA ARG A 102 -11.63 -7.63 -0.79
C ARG A 102 -11.38 -6.77 -2.03
N ALA A 103 -11.83 -7.22 -3.19
CA ALA A 103 -11.67 -6.50 -4.45
C ALA A 103 -12.67 -5.35 -4.63
N TYR A 104 -13.78 -5.36 -3.88
CA TYR A 104 -14.85 -4.39 -4.01
C TYR A 104 -14.75 -3.26 -3.00
N ARG A 105 -15.19 -2.08 -3.41
CA ARG A 105 -15.36 -0.89 -2.56
C ARG A 105 -16.68 -0.20 -2.93
N GLU A 106 -17.29 0.46 -1.97
CA GLU A 106 -18.42 1.35 -2.21
C GLU A 106 -17.89 2.74 -2.59
N TYR A 107 -18.35 3.23 -3.73
CA TYR A 107 -18.00 4.54 -4.27
C TYR A 107 -19.24 5.38 -4.46
N GLU A 108 -19.11 6.67 -4.22
CA GLU A 108 -20.06 7.68 -4.63
C GLU A 108 -19.63 8.24 -5.97
N LEU A 109 -20.51 8.14 -6.97
CA LEU A 109 -20.19 8.50 -8.36
C LEU A 109 -20.45 9.98 -8.60
N GLY A 110 -19.50 10.70 -9.16
CA GLY A 110 -19.60 12.13 -9.42
C GLY A 110 -20.68 12.54 -10.42
N CYS A 111 -21.17 11.61 -11.24
CA CYS A 111 -22.22 11.89 -12.22
C CYS A 111 -23.59 12.25 -11.59
N CYS A 112 -23.97 11.65 -10.49
CA CYS A 112 -25.28 11.86 -9.84
C CYS A 112 -25.29 11.60 -8.33
N GLY A 113 -24.12 11.44 -7.70
CA GLY A 113 -24.00 11.11 -6.27
C GLY A 113 -24.50 9.72 -5.88
N HIS A 114 -24.82 8.85 -6.87
CA HIS A 114 -25.24 7.48 -6.58
C HIS A 114 -24.09 6.67 -5.97
N ARG A 115 -24.43 5.85 -4.97
CA ARG A 115 -23.45 4.93 -4.36
C ARG A 115 -23.56 3.56 -4.97
N GLN A 116 -22.42 3.02 -5.36
CA GLN A 116 -22.34 1.75 -6.06
C GLN A 116 -21.09 0.99 -5.64
N GLU A 117 -21.20 -0.32 -5.56
CA GLU A 117 -20.06 -1.20 -5.31
C GLU A 117 -19.37 -1.55 -6.61
N ILE A 118 -18.10 -1.16 -6.74
CA ILE A 118 -17.30 -1.36 -7.94
C ILE A 118 -15.98 -2.01 -7.53
N THR A 119 -15.38 -2.81 -8.40
CA THR A 119 -14.05 -3.38 -8.13
C THR A 119 -12.98 -2.29 -8.20
N ILE A 120 -11.95 -2.43 -7.38
CA ILE A 120 -10.77 -1.55 -7.40
C ILE A 120 -10.15 -1.52 -8.80
N GLY A 121 -10.12 -2.68 -9.48
CA GLY A 121 -9.62 -2.79 -10.84
C GLY A 121 -10.39 -1.93 -11.84
N ASN A 122 -11.72 -1.99 -11.80
CA ASN A 122 -12.57 -1.21 -12.71
C ASN A 122 -12.46 0.29 -12.44
N ILE A 123 -12.38 0.72 -11.17
CA ILE A 123 -12.12 2.12 -10.83
C ILE A 123 -10.78 2.57 -11.42
N ARG A 124 -9.73 1.79 -11.23
CA ARG A 124 -8.38 2.13 -11.72
C ARG A 124 -8.34 2.34 -13.24
N VAL A 125 -9.08 1.56 -14.00
CA VAL A 125 -9.13 1.67 -15.47
C VAL A 125 -10.27 2.56 -15.96
N GLY A 126 -11.18 2.99 -15.08
CA GLY A 126 -12.37 3.78 -15.43
C GLY A 126 -13.46 2.95 -16.14
N ASP A 127 -13.42 1.63 -16.02
CA ASP A 127 -14.37 0.72 -16.67
C ASP A 127 -15.55 0.40 -15.74
N PHE A 128 -16.47 1.35 -15.65
CA PHE A 128 -17.72 1.19 -14.90
C PHE A 128 -18.80 2.13 -15.42
N GLN A 129 -20.05 1.74 -15.19
CA GLN A 129 -21.24 2.48 -15.55
C GLN A 129 -22.10 2.73 -14.30
N CYS A 130 -22.71 3.91 -14.21
CA CYS A 130 -23.66 4.22 -13.15
C CYS A 130 -25.00 3.52 -13.41
N HIS A 131 -25.43 2.66 -12.50
CA HIS A 131 -26.70 1.94 -12.64
C HIS A 131 -27.92 2.85 -12.54
N LYS A 132 -27.78 4.05 -11.94
CA LYS A 132 -28.91 4.97 -11.75
C LYS A 132 -29.14 5.89 -12.93
N CYS A 133 -28.08 6.52 -13.45
CA CYS A 133 -28.21 7.49 -14.55
C CYS A 133 -27.69 6.96 -15.88
N ASN A 134 -27.26 5.70 -15.89
CA ASN A 134 -26.71 5.00 -17.07
C ASN A 134 -25.52 5.72 -17.72
N SER A 135 -24.92 6.72 -17.03
CA SER A 135 -23.73 7.40 -17.50
C SER A 135 -22.51 6.50 -17.36
N SER A 136 -21.71 6.44 -18.39
CA SER A 136 -20.42 5.73 -18.39
C SER A 136 -19.28 6.70 -18.12
N TYR A 137 -18.11 6.15 -17.88
CA TYR A 137 -16.88 6.94 -17.78
C TYR A 137 -16.60 7.74 -19.06
N VAL A 138 -17.07 7.27 -20.20
CA VAL A 138 -16.91 7.90 -21.53
C VAL A 138 -17.68 9.24 -21.62
N ASP A 139 -18.77 9.39 -20.85
CA ASP A 139 -19.61 10.60 -20.85
C ASP A 139 -18.99 11.77 -20.04
N ARG A 140 -17.80 11.58 -19.48
CA ARG A 140 -17.11 12.60 -18.70
C ARG A 140 -16.24 13.49 -19.55
N PRO A 141 -15.97 14.73 -19.09
CA PRO A 141 -14.94 15.55 -19.71
C PRO A 141 -13.65 14.76 -19.87
N SER A 142 -13.18 14.63 -21.08
CA SER A 142 -12.00 13.86 -21.41
C SER A 142 -11.01 14.75 -22.14
N PHE A 143 -9.73 14.43 -21.97
CA PHE A 143 -8.65 15.10 -22.67
C PHE A 143 -8.31 14.32 -23.95
N VAL A 144 -8.15 15.02 -25.04
CA VAL A 144 -7.46 14.48 -26.21
C VAL A 144 -5.96 14.55 -25.90
N TYR A 145 -5.27 13.45 -26.12
CA TYR A 145 -3.84 13.38 -25.89
C TYR A 145 -3.11 12.86 -27.15
N VAL A 146 -1.88 13.30 -27.31
CA VAL A 146 -0.94 12.78 -28.29
C VAL A 146 0.29 12.30 -27.54
N PHE A 147 0.63 11.04 -27.64
CA PHE A 147 1.90 10.52 -27.17
C PHE A 147 2.85 10.38 -28.34
N HIS A 148 4.01 11.00 -28.23
CA HIS A 148 5.13 10.75 -29.12
C HIS A 148 5.91 9.57 -28.53
N ILE A 149 5.88 8.45 -29.21
CA ILE A 149 6.55 7.22 -28.82
C ILE A 149 7.80 7.08 -29.64
N ILE A 150 8.94 7.01 -28.98
CA ILE A 150 10.26 6.83 -29.60
C ILE A 150 10.77 5.47 -29.11
N ASP A 151 11.05 4.60 -30.07
CA ASP A 151 11.73 3.33 -29.87
C ASP A 151 13.00 3.36 -30.76
N ASP A 152 13.95 2.49 -30.49
CA ASP A 152 15.27 2.52 -31.14
C ASP A 152 15.19 2.56 -32.69
N ASP A 153 14.19 1.89 -33.26
CA ASP A 153 14.03 1.77 -34.72
C ASP A 153 12.86 2.60 -35.28
N PHE A 154 11.93 3.09 -34.46
CA PHE A 154 10.71 3.73 -34.94
C PHE A 154 10.24 4.89 -34.08
N GLN A 155 9.60 5.85 -34.73
CA GLN A 155 8.89 6.93 -34.07
C GLN A 155 7.46 7.00 -34.59
N TRP A 156 6.49 7.08 -33.65
CA TRP A 156 5.08 7.25 -34.04
C TRP A 156 4.31 8.12 -33.05
N LEU A 157 3.23 8.68 -33.54
CA LEU A 157 2.30 9.45 -32.71
C LEU A 157 1.08 8.61 -32.42
N LYS A 158 0.75 8.49 -31.11
CA LYS A 158 -0.48 7.87 -30.64
C LYS A 158 -1.46 8.92 -30.22
N LEU A 159 -2.52 9.09 -31.02
CA LEU A 159 -3.67 9.91 -30.68
C LEU A 159 -4.67 9.09 -29.87
N GLY A 160 -5.28 9.70 -28.85
CA GLY A 160 -6.33 9.09 -28.08
C GLY A 160 -7.09 10.11 -27.23
N TYR A 161 -8.13 9.64 -26.58
CA TYR A 161 -8.82 10.43 -25.55
C TYR A 161 -8.95 9.66 -24.24
N SER A 162 -8.93 10.35 -23.12
CA SER A 162 -9.08 9.76 -21.79
C SER A 162 -9.40 10.85 -20.75
N ALA A 163 -10.20 10.52 -19.76
CA ALA A 163 -10.34 11.37 -18.57
C ALA A 163 -9.07 11.34 -17.69
N SER A 164 -8.18 10.36 -17.88
CA SER A 164 -6.91 10.22 -17.17
C SER A 164 -5.76 9.87 -18.12
N PRO A 165 -5.23 10.83 -18.89
CA PRO A 165 -4.15 10.59 -19.87
C PRO A 165 -2.91 9.99 -19.22
N ASN A 166 -2.52 10.45 -18.03
CA ASN A 166 -1.35 9.95 -17.31
C ASN A 166 -1.46 8.46 -16.97
N PHE A 167 -2.65 7.96 -16.64
CA PHE A 167 -2.87 6.53 -16.46
C PHE A 167 -2.65 5.75 -17.77
N ARG A 168 -3.10 6.31 -18.90
CA ARG A 168 -2.86 5.70 -20.22
C ARG A 168 -1.37 5.68 -20.57
N LYS A 169 -0.64 6.76 -20.23
CA LYS A 169 0.82 6.83 -20.39
C LYS A 169 1.51 5.66 -19.69
N THR A 170 1.23 5.46 -18.39
CA THR A 170 1.80 4.37 -17.59
C THR A 170 1.45 2.98 -18.15
N ARG A 171 0.22 2.78 -18.65
CA ARG A 171 -0.21 1.50 -19.24
C ARG A 171 0.57 1.14 -20.51
N TYR A 172 1.07 2.12 -21.26
CA TYR A 172 1.92 1.90 -22.42
C TYR A 172 3.40 1.85 -22.09
N GLY A 173 3.78 1.82 -20.81
CA GLY A 173 5.18 1.79 -20.37
C GLY A 173 5.94 3.10 -20.64
N LEU A 174 5.22 4.17 -20.99
CA LEU A 174 5.82 5.47 -21.28
C LEU A 174 6.11 6.18 -19.94
N ASN A 175 7.27 5.96 -19.39
CA ASN A 175 7.80 6.70 -18.24
C ASN A 175 8.53 7.96 -18.74
N GLU A 176 8.59 8.98 -17.86
CA GLU A 176 9.41 10.18 -18.11
C GLU A 176 10.87 9.83 -18.06
#